data_062abeb335f8a86de752c9cbaf176da8
#
_entry.id   062abeb335f8a86de752c9cbaf176da8
#
_cell.length_a   1.000
_cell.length_b   1.000
_cell.length_c   1.000
_cell.angle_alpha   90.00
_cell.angle_beta   90.00
_cell.angle_gamma   90.00
#
_symmetry.space_group_name_H-M   'P 1'
#
loop_
_entity.id
_entity.type
_entity.pdbx_description
1 polymer ?
#
loop_
_entity_poly.entity_id
_entity_poly.type
_entity_poly.pdbx_seq_one_letter_code
_entity_poly.pdbx_strand_id
1 'polypeptide(L)'
;MDQHIAESIGRPDLIRLDDRLVCLRFETMKAVSALAAVRHLLDTGAVRRGDTLLDSSSGIYAYALALACHRYGMRCHIVGSTTVDHTLRTQLAVLGATLEQMEPCSDLKLDQKRRVERIHEILAEHPEYHWMRQYHDDVHYLGYAAVADRIRETLGSADGLTVVGGVGSGASTGALARYLRTGPEGRASADVELVGVQPYGSITFGAGHTTDPDIIIAGIGSSIPFGNVSHELYDTVHWISFDAALAGSVDLLRRHAVFAGLSTGAGYLAARHERGRSPERTVLFVAADTGHRYVDTVHARHREAVPIADLAPQEVTDRGRLALPWSRMQWNRAAAPAP
;
A
#
# COMPACT_ATOMS: atom_id res chain seq x y z
N MET A 1 20.73 17.01 5.91
CA MET A 1 19.53 17.88 5.93
C MET A 1 18.76 17.60 4.65
N ASP A 2 17.47 17.32 4.77
CA ASP A 2 16.61 17.12 3.61
C ASP A 2 16.45 18.42 2.82
N GLN A 3 16.39 18.32 1.52
CA GLN A 3 16.24 19.48 0.63
C GLN A 3 14.78 19.70 0.21
N HIS A 4 13.90 18.73 0.51
CA HIS A 4 12.49 18.79 0.19
C HIS A 4 11.67 17.97 1.18
N ILE A 5 10.44 18.44 1.48
CA ILE A 5 9.55 17.77 2.44
C ILE A 5 9.27 16.31 2.07
N ALA A 6 9.18 15.97 0.78
CA ALA A 6 8.94 14.60 0.33
C ALA A 6 10.04 13.61 0.77
N GLU A 7 11.28 14.06 0.93
CA GLU A 7 12.38 13.24 1.43
C GLU A 7 12.19 12.90 2.92
N SER A 8 11.65 13.85 3.68
CA SER A 8 11.36 13.67 5.11
C SER A 8 10.16 12.76 5.33
N ILE A 9 9.02 13.07 4.70
CA ILE A 9 7.77 12.30 4.89
C ILE A 9 7.81 10.88 4.32
N GLY A 10 8.71 10.62 3.36
CA GLY A 10 9.00 9.27 2.85
C GLY A 10 9.85 8.42 3.79
N ARG A 11 10.41 9.00 4.85
CA ARG A 11 11.24 8.29 5.82
C ARG A 11 10.38 7.71 6.93
N PRO A 12 10.36 6.38 7.11
CA PRO A 12 9.51 5.77 8.14
C PRO A 12 10.06 5.94 9.54
N ASP A 13 9.13 6.00 10.49
CA ASP A 13 9.41 5.74 11.90
C ASP A 13 9.27 4.25 12.18
N LEU A 14 10.17 3.67 12.98
CA LEU A 14 10.01 2.33 13.53
C LEU A 14 9.59 2.46 14.99
N ILE A 15 8.35 2.07 15.28
CA ILE A 15 7.74 2.20 16.61
C ILE A 15 7.55 0.80 17.19
N ARG A 16 8.22 0.51 18.30
CA ARG A 16 8.05 -0.76 19.02
C ARG A 16 6.76 -0.69 19.84
N LEU A 17 5.81 -1.57 19.54
CA LEU A 17 4.52 -1.64 20.25
C LEU A 17 4.54 -2.69 21.37
N ASP A 18 5.29 -3.78 21.19
CA ASP A 18 5.66 -4.75 22.20
C ASP A 18 7.04 -5.35 21.89
N ASP A 19 7.49 -6.36 22.63
CA ASP A 19 8.82 -6.94 22.48
C ASP A 19 9.14 -7.39 21.05
N ARG A 20 8.13 -7.81 20.29
CA ARG A 20 8.29 -8.36 18.93
C ARG A 20 7.25 -7.86 17.93
N LEU A 21 6.54 -6.78 18.23
CA LEU A 21 5.62 -6.12 17.32
C LEU A 21 6.11 -4.69 17.03
N VAL A 22 6.39 -4.42 15.77
CA VAL A 22 6.93 -3.14 15.31
C VAL A 22 6.02 -2.54 14.26
N CYS A 23 5.70 -1.26 14.40
CA CYS A 23 4.99 -0.47 13.41
C CYS A 23 6.01 0.29 12.55
N LEU A 24 6.02 0.04 11.26
CA LEU A 24 6.74 0.83 10.25
C LEU A 24 5.82 1.94 9.76
N ARG A 25 5.91 3.11 10.41
CA ARG A 25 4.99 4.21 10.19
C ARG A 25 5.55 5.22 9.18
N PHE A 26 4.73 5.55 8.20
CA PHE A 26 4.96 6.65 7.27
C PHE A 26 3.92 7.77 7.48
N GLU A 27 4.28 8.97 7.14
CA GLU A 27 3.30 10.03 6.92
C GLU A 27 2.56 9.78 5.60
N THR A 28 3.31 9.48 4.52
CA THR A 28 2.78 8.98 3.26
C THR A 28 3.81 8.07 2.57
N MET A 29 3.59 6.79 2.61
CA MET A 29 4.53 5.77 2.11
C MET A 29 4.83 5.91 0.61
N LYS A 30 3.86 6.37 -0.17
CA LYS A 30 4.02 6.50 -1.62
C LYS A 30 5.05 7.54 -2.04
N ALA A 31 5.46 8.46 -1.14
CA ALA A 31 6.57 9.37 -1.40
C ALA A 31 7.88 8.61 -1.68
N VAL A 32 8.10 7.46 -1.03
CA VAL A 32 9.27 6.59 -1.26
C VAL A 32 9.35 6.16 -2.71
N SER A 33 8.26 5.58 -3.24
CA SER A 33 8.24 5.08 -4.62
C SER A 33 8.23 6.20 -5.66
N ALA A 34 7.45 7.27 -5.44
CA ALA A 34 7.33 8.36 -6.39
C ALA A 34 8.67 9.12 -6.56
N LEU A 35 9.33 9.47 -5.46
CA LEU A 35 10.62 10.15 -5.51
C LEU A 35 11.70 9.31 -6.22
N ALA A 36 11.81 8.03 -5.87
CA ALA A 36 12.80 7.15 -6.45
C ALA A 36 12.53 6.90 -7.95
N ALA A 37 11.26 6.69 -8.32
CA ALA A 37 10.88 6.49 -9.72
C ALA A 37 11.19 7.73 -10.57
N VAL A 38 10.77 8.92 -10.15
CA VAL A 38 11.02 10.15 -10.91
C VAL A 38 12.51 10.46 -11.01
N ARG A 39 13.27 10.26 -9.92
CA ARG A 39 14.72 10.40 -9.94
C ARG A 39 15.37 9.46 -10.95
N HIS A 40 15.01 8.16 -10.90
CA HIS A 40 15.55 7.17 -11.81
C HIS A 40 15.26 7.50 -13.27
N LEU A 41 14.04 7.92 -13.61
CA LEU A 41 13.67 8.32 -14.95
C LEU A 41 14.47 9.52 -15.46
N LEU A 42 14.78 10.48 -14.59
CA LEU A 42 15.66 11.61 -14.89
C LEU A 42 17.12 11.17 -15.08
N ASP A 43 17.64 10.33 -14.16
CA ASP A 43 19.02 9.85 -14.19
C ASP A 43 19.32 8.99 -15.43
N THR A 44 18.32 8.25 -15.92
CA THR A 44 18.38 7.44 -17.15
C THR A 44 18.09 8.22 -18.42
N GLY A 45 17.63 9.47 -18.31
CA GLY A 45 17.26 10.30 -19.45
C GLY A 45 15.92 9.89 -20.11
N ALA A 46 15.13 9.01 -19.48
CA ALA A 46 13.79 8.64 -19.93
C ALA A 46 12.81 9.81 -19.91
N VAL A 47 13.02 10.77 -19.00
CA VAL A 47 12.30 12.05 -18.94
C VAL A 47 13.29 13.18 -18.67
N ARG A 48 12.84 14.41 -18.94
CA ARG A 48 13.61 15.65 -18.72
C ARG A 48 12.83 16.59 -17.81
N ARG A 49 13.53 17.50 -17.12
CA ARG A 49 12.87 18.55 -16.34
C ARG A 49 11.91 19.35 -17.23
N GLY A 50 10.71 19.58 -16.72
CA GLY A 50 9.63 20.23 -17.46
C GLY A 50 8.70 19.29 -18.22
N ASP A 51 9.05 17.99 -18.35
CA ASP A 51 8.12 17.00 -18.92
C ASP A 51 6.92 16.78 -17.99
N THR A 52 5.83 16.29 -18.54
CA THR A 52 4.61 15.96 -17.80
C THR A 52 4.58 14.46 -17.45
N LEU A 53 4.48 14.18 -16.17
CA LEU A 53 4.27 12.83 -15.64
C LEU A 53 2.77 12.61 -15.41
N LEU A 54 2.23 11.56 -16.01
CA LEU A 54 0.82 11.21 -15.98
C LEU A 54 0.63 9.90 -15.22
N ASP A 55 -0.37 9.83 -14.33
CA ASP A 55 -0.83 8.55 -13.79
C ASP A 55 -2.26 8.61 -13.25
N SER A 56 -2.81 7.43 -12.96
CA SER A 56 -4.12 7.26 -12.33
C SER A 56 -3.98 7.06 -10.83
N SER A 57 -4.53 7.97 -10.04
CA SER A 57 -4.59 7.78 -8.59
C SER A 57 -5.65 8.65 -7.94
N SER A 58 -6.33 8.10 -6.92
CA SER A 58 -7.31 8.85 -6.11
C SER A 58 -6.89 8.96 -4.64
N GLY A 59 -5.66 8.55 -4.32
CA GLY A 59 -5.14 8.46 -2.98
C GLY A 59 -3.75 9.05 -2.79
N ILE A 60 -3.03 8.50 -1.84
CA ILE A 60 -1.72 9.01 -1.41
C ILE A 60 -0.65 9.02 -2.51
N TYR A 61 -0.79 8.18 -3.57
CA TYR A 61 0.15 8.22 -4.68
C TYR A 61 0.00 9.49 -5.53
N ALA A 62 -1.22 10.01 -5.73
CA ALA A 62 -1.42 11.28 -6.44
C ALA A 62 -0.65 12.42 -5.75
N TYR A 63 -0.79 12.53 -4.44
CA TYR A 63 -0.04 13.51 -3.65
C TYR A 63 1.47 13.28 -3.73
N ALA A 64 1.91 12.04 -3.59
CA ALA A 64 3.32 11.67 -3.64
C ALA A 64 3.95 11.99 -5.01
N LEU A 65 3.24 11.74 -6.12
CA LEU A 65 3.71 12.08 -7.45
C LEU A 65 3.78 13.59 -7.65
N ALA A 66 2.78 14.34 -7.17
CA ALA A 66 2.81 15.80 -7.22
C ALA A 66 4.00 16.38 -6.43
N LEU A 67 4.32 15.83 -5.25
CA LEU A 67 5.50 16.20 -4.46
C LEU A 67 6.81 15.86 -5.18
N ALA A 68 6.89 14.69 -5.82
CA ALA A 68 8.07 14.30 -6.59
C ALA A 68 8.25 15.21 -7.81
N CYS A 69 7.17 15.55 -8.52
CA CYS A 69 7.19 16.51 -9.61
C CYS A 69 7.66 17.89 -9.15
N HIS A 70 7.14 18.38 -8.02
CA HIS A 70 7.59 19.64 -7.43
C HIS A 70 9.10 19.61 -7.07
N ARG A 71 9.57 18.52 -6.45
CA ARG A 71 10.98 18.35 -6.08
C ARG A 71 11.92 18.39 -7.28
N TYR A 72 11.52 17.79 -8.39
CA TYR A 72 12.39 17.59 -9.55
C TYR A 72 12.11 18.52 -10.73
N GLY A 73 11.15 19.46 -10.59
CA GLY A 73 10.80 20.43 -11.62
C GLY A 73 10.09 19.79 -12.82
N MET A 74 9.21 18.82 -12.54
CA MET A 74 8.32 18.16 -13.51
C MET A 74 6.92 18.74 -13.45
N ARG A 75 6.11 18.52 -14.48
CA ARG A 75 4.66 18.75 -14.44
C ARG A 75 3.96 17.47 -14.04
N CYS A 76 2.84 17.60 -13.32
CA CYS A 76 2.07 16.47 -12.82
C CYS A 76 0.65 16.50 -13.37
N HIS A 77 0.18 15.40 -13.95
CA HIS A 77 -1.20 15.21 -14.38
C HIS A 77 -1.77 13.93 -13.77
N ILE A 78 -2.86 14.05 -13.03
CA ILE A 78 -3.52 12.94 -12.33
C ILE A 78 -4.91 12.72 -12.90
N VAL A 79 -5.21 11.48 -13.27
CA VAL A 79 -6.58 11.02 -13.55
C VAL A 79 -7.13 10.38 -12.28
N GLY A 80 -8.04 11.07 -11.59
CA GLY A 80 -8.61 10.67 -10.31
C GLY A 80 -10.02 10.11 -10.42
N SER A 81 -10.45 9.31 -9.45
CA SER A 81 -11.86 8.89 -9.31
C SER A 81 -12.69 9.95 -8.57
N THR A 82 -13.98 9.68 -8.44
CA THR A 82 -14.88 10.48 -7.60
C THR A 82 -14.52 10.46 -6.12
N THR A 83 -13.69 9.50 -5.68
CA THR A 83 -13.25 9.38 -4.28
C THR A 83 -12.08 10.30 -3.90
N VAL A 84 -11.61 11.14 -4.83
CA VAL A 84 -10.64 12.20 -4.50
C VAL A 84 -11.27 13.17 -3.52
N ASP A 85 -10.78 13.17 -2.28
CA ASP A 85 -11.29 14.03 -1.22
C ASP A 85 -10.87 15.51 -1.41
N HIS A 86 -11.52 16.40 -0.67
CA HIS A 86 -11.27 17.85 -0.73
C HIS A 86 -9.81 18.19 -0.39
N THR A 87 -9.21 17.52 0.60
CA THR A 87 -7.82 17.77 1.01
C THR A 87 -6.85 17.45 -0.10
N LEU A 88 -6.97 16.27 -0.72
CA LEU A 88 -6.11 15.88 -1.85
C LEU A 88 -6.28 16.82 -3.04
N ARG A 89 -7.53 17.19 -3.39
CA ARG A 89 -7.80 18.13 -4.48
C ARG A 89 -7.10 19.48 -4.24
N THR A 90 -7.20 20.00 -3.03
CA THR A 90 -6.57 21.27 -2.65
C THR A 90 -5.04 21.16 -2.69
N GLN A 91 -4.48 20.09 -2.17
CA GLN A 91 -3.03 19.84 -2.20
C GLN A 91 -2.50 19.81 -3.64
N LEU A 92 -3.17 19.07 -4.54
CA LEU A 92 -2.79 18.98 -5.94
C LEU A 92 -2.86 20.35 -6.63
N ALA A 93 -3.95 21.09 -6.42
CA ALA A 93 -4.12 22.42 -7.00
C ALA A 93 -3.04 23.42 -6.54
N VAL A 94 -2.72 23.45 -5.23
CA VAL A 94 -1.68 24.33 -4.68
C VAL A 94 -0.28 23.96 -5.19
N LEU A 95 -0.02 22.66 -5.39
CA LEU A 95 1.24 22.18 -5.97
C LEU A 95 1.32 22.39 -7.50
N GLY A 96 0.27 22.92 -8.13
CA GLY A 96 0.23 23.15 -9.57
C GLY A 96 0.04 21.87 -10.40
N ALA A 97 -0.43 20.79 -9.81
CA ALA A 97 -0.76 19.57 -10.52
C ALA A 97 -2.12 19.68 -11.20
N THR A 98 -2.23 19.16 -12.42
CA THR A 98 -3.51 18.99 -13.12
C THR A 98 -4.22 17.78 -12.53
N LEU A 99 -5.47 17.95 -12.11
CA LEU A 99 -6.34 16.86 -11.71
C LEU A 99 -7.54 16.78 -12.64
N GLU A 100 -7.62 15.70 -13.41
CA GLU A 100 -8.82 15.33 -14.16
C GLU A 100 -9.60 14.29 -13.32
N GLN A 101 -10.75 14.71 -12.80
CA GLN A 101 -11.59 13.83 -11.99
C GLN A 101 -12.68 13.21 -12.86
N MET A 102 -12.72 11.86 -12.88
CA MET A 102 -13.73 11.13 -13.65
C MET A 102 -15.13 11.36 -13.09
N GLU A 103 -16.13 11.33 -13.99
CA GLU A 103 -17.53 11.40 -13.60
C GLU A 103 -17.94 10.17 -12.75
N PRO A 104 -18.91 10.32 -11.83
CA PRO A 104 -19.39 9.24 -11.00
C PRO A 104 -19.79 8.01 -11.81
N CYS A 105 -19.39 6.85 -11.33
CA CYS A 105 -19.79 5.56 -11.88
C CYS A 105 -20.41 4.71 -10.77
N SER A 106 -21.46 3.97 -11.11
CA SER A 106 -22.16 3.08 -10.17
C SER A 106 -21.34 1.86 -9.74
N ASP A 107 -20.25 1.55 -10.44
CA ASP A 107 -19.41 0.39 -10.18
C ASP A 107 -17.94 0.80 -10.06
N LEU A 108 -17.34 0.57 -8.87
CA LEU A 108 -15.92 0.81 -8.60
C LEU A 108 -15.00 0.03 -9.55
N LYS A 109 -15.44 -1.12 -10.08
CA LYS A 109 -14.67 -1.90 -11.05
C LYS A 109 -14.55 -1.18 -12.38
N LEU A 110 -15.64 -0.56 -12.82
CA LEU A 110 -15.64 0.26 -14.03
C LEU A 110 -14.80 1.53 -13.86
N ASP A 111 -14.77 2.12 -12.67
CA ASP A 111 -13.99 3.33 -12.40
C ASP A 111 -12.49 3.15 -12.68
N GLN A 112 -11.86 2.08 -12.19
CA GLN A 112 -10.43 1.84 -12.46
C GLN A 112 -10.16 1.64 -13.96
N LYS A 113 -11.00 0.90 -14.66
CA LYS A 113 -10.86 0.66 -16.10
C LYS A 113 -11.00 1.96 -16.88
N ARG A 114 -12.03 2.75 -16.62
CA ARG A 114 -12.26 4.05 -17.27
C ARG A 114 -11.11 5.03 -17.08
N ARG A 115 -10.50 5.06 -15.89
CA ARG A 115 -9.32 5.89 -15.64
C ARG A 115 -8.12 5.47 -16.49
N VAL A 116 -7.91 4.18 -16.68
CA VAL A 116 -6.83 3.67 -17.55
C VAL A 116 -7.15 3.98 -19.03
N GLU A 117 -8.40 3.81 -19.45
CA GLU A 117 -8.85 4.20 -20.80
C GLU A 117 -8.59 5.70 -21.04
N ARG A 118 -8.96 6.56 -20.08
CA ARG A 118 -8.71 8.00 -20.18
C ARG A 118 -7.22 8.36 -20.27
N ILE A 119 -6.36 7.64 -19.55
CA ILE A 119 -4.89 7.79 -19.69
C ILE A 119 -4.45 7.49 -21.14
N HIS A 120 -4.97 6.44 -21.76
CA HIS A 120 -4.62 6.13 -23.15
C HIS A 120 -5.09 7.21 -24.13
N GLU A 121 -6.27 7.82 -23.91
CA GLU A 121 -6.76 8.96 -24.70
C GLU A 121 -5.82 10.17 -24.54
N ILE A 122 -5.45 10.52 -23.30
CA ILE A 122 -4.52 11.63 -23.03
C ILE A 122 -3.17 11.37 -23.69
N LEU A 123 -2.64 10.15 -23.66
CA LEU A 123 -1.38 9.82 -24.32
C LEU A 123 -1.47 9.85 -25.86
N ALA A 124 -2.64 9.61 -26.42
CA ALA A 124 -2.87 9.79 -27.85
C ALA A 124 -2.92 11.28 -28.25
N GLU A 125 -3.46 12.13 -27.38
CA GLU A 125 -3.49 13.59 -27.55
C GLU A 125 -2.12 14.25 -27.24
N HIS A 126 -1.38 13.66 -26.27
CA HIS A 126 -0.12 14.16 -25.73
C HIS A 126 0.93 13.05 -25.68
N PRO A 127 1.49 12.64 -26.82
CA PRO A 127 2.48 11.55 -26.88
C PRO A 127 3.80 11.88 -26.17
N GLU A 128 4.04 13.16 -25.85
CA GLU A 128 5.19 13.62 -25.08
C GLU A 128 5.03 13.41 -23.57
N TYR A 129 3.84 13.05 -23.06
CA TYR A 129 3.64 12.78 -21.65
C TYR A 129 4.22 11.40 -21.28
N HIS A 130 4.78 11.31 -20.10
CA HIS A 130 5.28 10.05 -19.57
C HIS A 130 4.29 9.43 -18.59
N TRP A 131 3.75 8.24 -18.92
CA TRP A 131 2.90 7.49 -18.02
C TRP A 131 3.74 6.74 -16.99
N MET A 132 3.53 7.03 -15.69
CA MET A 132 4.30 6.46 -14.59
C MET A 132 3.99 4.98 -14.32
N ARG A 133 2.83 4.50 -14.75
CA ARG A 133 2.40 3.08 -14.69
C ARG A 133 2.63 2.43 -13.32
N GLN A 134 2.20 3.10 -12.23
CA GLN A 134 2.44 2.63 -10.86
C GLN A 134 1.99 1.19 -10.57
N TYR A 135 1.09 0.64 -11.39
CA TYR A 135 0.56 -0.71 -11.23
C TYR A 135 1.37 -1.78 -11.97
N HIS A 136 2.33 -1.39 -12.82
CA HIS A 136 3.00 -2.30 -13.75
C HIS A 136 4.52 -2.19 -13.73
N ASP A 137 5.08 -1.00 -13.52
CA ASP A 137 6.51 -0.78 -13.66
C ASP A 137 7.26 -0.93 -12.34
N ASP A 138 8.30 -1.75 -12.34
CA ASP A 138 9.10 -2.09 -11.16
C ASP A 138 10.02 -0.94 -10.69
N VAL A 139 10.14 0.14 -11.47
CA VAL A 139 10.79 1.39 -11.05
C VAL A 139 10.27 1.89 -9.70
N HIS A 140 9.02 1.58 -9.38
CA HIS A 140 8.39 1.92 -8.11
C HIS A 140 8.90 1.10 -6.91
N TYR A 141 9.73 0.08 -7.14
CA TYR A 141 10.37 -0.71 -6.08
C TYR A 141 11.63 -0.03 -5.52
N LEU A 142 12.32 0.76 -6.35
CA LEU A 142 13.69 1.24 -6.09
C LEU A 142 13.86 1.95 -4.75
N GLY A 143 12.93 2.81 -4.38
CA GLY A 143 13.03 3.59 -3.14
C GLY A 143 13.00 2.75 -1.86
N TYR A 144 12.46 1.55 -1.91
CA TYR A 144 12.30 0.71 -0.72
C TYR A 144 13.60 -0.01 -0.30
N ALA A 145 14.66 0.02 -1.12
CA ALA A 145 15.98 -0.47 -0.71
C ALA A 145 16.47 0.24 0.55
N ALA A 146 16.44 1.58 0.56
CA ALA A 146 16.85 2.37 1.72
C ALA A 146 15.94 2.14 2.95
N VAL A 147 14.65 1.85 2.73
CA VAL A 147 13.73 1.49 3.83
C VAL A 147 14.12 0.13 4.41
N ALA A 148 14.44 -0.85 3.58
CA ALA A 148 14.91 -2.17 4.02
C ALA A 148 16.21 -2.08 4.80
N ASP A 149 17.16 -1.25 4.36
CA ASP A 149 18.42 -1.02 5.09
C ASP A 149 18.15 -0.39 6.47
N ARG A 150 17.29 0.62 6.54
CA ARG A 150 16.89 1.23 7.82
C ARG A 150 16.21 0.22 8.77
N ILE A 151 15.40 -0.71 8.26
CA ILE A 151 14.80 -1.78 9.05
C ILE A 151 15.90 -2.68 9.63
N ARG A 152 16.87 -3.13 8.81
CA ARG A 152 18.00 -3.95 9.27
C ARG A 152 18.83 -3.26 10.32
N GLU A 153 19.21 -1.99 10.08
CA GLU A 153 19.98 -1.19 11.02
C GLU A 153 19.29 -1.04 12.37
N THR A 154 17.96 -0.80 12.35
CA THR A 154 17.19 -0.55 13.58
C THR A 154 16.91 -1.84 14.36
N LEU A 155 16.65 -2.94 13.67
CA LEU A 155 16.34 -4.23 14.30
C LEU A 155 17.58 -5.10 14.55
N GLY A 156 18.73 -4.72 14.01
CA GLY A 156 20.00 -5.45 14.08
C GLY A 156 20.08 -6.66 13.14
N SER A 157 18.97 -7.15 12.65
CA SER A 157 18.86 -8.23 11.66
C SER A 157 17.48 -8.19 11.01
N ALA A 158 17.36 -8.79 9.81
CA ALA A 158 16.07 -9.13 9.21
C ALA A 158 15.74 -10.63 9.36
N ASP A 159 16.61 -11.41 9.99
CA ASP A 159 16.39 -12.84 10.20
C ASP A 159 15.27 -13.08 11.21
N GLY A 160 14.37 -14.02 10.91
CA GLY A 160 13.18 -14.27 11.72
C GLY A 160 12.16 -13.10 11.69
N LEU A 161 12.13 -12.30 10.61
CA LEU A 161 11.20 -11.19 10.44
C LEU A 161 9.96 -11.65 9.67
N THR A 162 8.78 -11.25 10.14
CA THR A 162 7.53 -11.33 9.39
C THR A 162 7.08 -9.90 9.03
N VAL A 163 6.99 -9.60 7.74
CA VAL A 163 6.53 -8.30 7.23
C VAL A 163 5.05 -8.40 6.86
N VAL A 164 4.22 -7.55 7.44
CA VAL A 164 2.77 -7.50 7.19
C VAL A 164 2.41 -6.19 6.53
N GLY A 165 1.73 -6.22 5.39
CA GLY A 165 1.32 -4.99 4.72
C GLY A 165 0.14 -5.13 3.79
N GLY A 166 -0.61 -4.03 3.65
CA GLY A 166 -1.68 -3.92 2.67
C GLY A 166 -1.13 -3.98 1.24
N VAL A 167 -1.78 -4.76 0.38
CA VAL A 167 -1.35 -4.92 -1.01
C VAL A 167 -2.29 -4.15 -1.93
N GLY A 168 -1.83 -3.00 -2.41
CA GLY A 168 -2.42 -2.28 -3.54
C GLY A 168 -1.67 -2.64 -4.82
N SER A 169 -0.81 -1.76 -5.31
CA SER A 169 0.04 -2.03 -6.50
C SER A 169 1.06 -3.16 -6.29
N GLY A 170 1.27 -3.65 -5.07
CA GLY A 170 2.31 -4.62 -4.74
C GLY A 170 3.72 -4.04 -4.56
N ALA A 171 3.96 -2.82 -5.03
CA ALA A 171 5.30 -2.24 -5.06
C ALA A 171 5.97 -2.16 -3.68
N SER A 172 5.26 -1.69 -2.64
CA SER A 172 5.85 -1.54 -1.30
C SER A 172 6.15 -2.87 -0.62
N THR A 173 5.16 -3.74 -0.54
CA THR A 173 5.29 -5.04 0.13
C THR A 173 6.23 -5.97 -0.63
N GLY A 174 6.09 -6.03 -1.96
CA GLY A 174 6.98 -6.82 -2.81
C GLY A 174 8.43 -6.34 -2.75
N ALA A 175 8.66 -5.02 -2.80
CA ALA A 175 10.00 -4.45 -2.68
C ALA A 175 10.62 -4.72 -1.31
N LEU A 176 9.88 -4.49 -0.21
CA LEU A 176 10.37 -4.78 1.13
C LEU A 176 10.79 -6.25 1.27
N ALA A 177 9.94 -7.18 0.80
CA ALA A 177 10.27 -8.60 0.84
C ALA A 177 11.54 -8.91 0.03
N ARG A 178 11.64 -8.42 -1.22
CA ARG A 178 12.82 -8.61 -2.06
C ARG A 178 14.08 -8.09 -1.39
N TYR A 179 14.08 -6.82 -0.99
CA TYR A 179 15.28 -6.21 -0.41
C TYR A 179 15.63 -6.78 0.96
N LEU A 180 14.67 -7.15 1.80
CA LEU A 180 14.94 -7.78 3.10
C LEU A 180 15.42 -9.23 2.97
N ARG A 181 14.94 -9.96 1.97
CA ARG A 181 15.42 -11.33 1.68
C ARG A 181 16.80 -11.35 1.03
N THR A 182 17.14 -10.35 0.19
CA THR A 182 18.49 -10.20 -0.37
C THR A 182 19.33 -9.38 0.61
N GLY A 183 20.35 -9.99 1.20
CA GLY A 183 21.30 -9.28 2.06
C GLY A 183 22.10 -8.22 1.28
N PRO A 184 22.83 -7.32 1.98
CA PRO A 184 23.81 -6.44 1.35
C PRO A 184 24.77 -7.27 0.49
N GLU A 185 25.15 -6.76 -0.69
CA GLU A 185 26.08 -7.43 -1.63
C GLU A 185 25.52 -8.73 -2.28
N GLY A 186 24.19 -8.93 -2.34
CA GLY A 186 23.62 -10.11 -2.99
C GLY A 186 23.80 -11.42 -2.22
N ARG A 187 24.22 -11.36 -0.95
CA ARG A 187 24.31 -12.54 -0.08
C ARG A 187 22.95 -13.08 0.25
N ALA A 188 22.83 -14.41 0.25
CA ALA A 188 21.59 -15.12 0.61
C ALA A 188 21.11 -14.74 2.02
N SER A 189 20.07 -14.55 2.07
CA SER A 189 18.70 -14.39 2.40
C SER A 189 18.49 -14.55 3.88
N ALA A 190 18.03 -13.47 4.50
CA ALA A 190 17.39 -13.53 5.79
C ALA A 190 16.07 -14.34 5.69
N ASP A 191 15.71 -15.09 6.73
CA ASP A 191 14.40 -15.72 6.87
C ASP A 191 13.33 -14.65 7.08
N VAL A 192 12.77 -14.14 5.97
CA VAL A 192 11.73 -13.11 5.96
C VAL A 192 10.46 -13.65 5.34
N GLU A 193 9.40 -13.71 6.16
CA GLU A 193 8.04 -13.99 5.68
C GLU A 193 7.32 -12.72 5.26
N LEU A 194 6.54 -12.80 4.17
CA LEU A 194 5.68 -11.72 3.70
C LEU A 194 4.21 -12.11 3.84
N VAL A 195 3.47 -11.30 4.58
CA VAL A 195 2.03 -11.42 4.80
C VAL A 195 1.31 -10.28 4.10
N GLY A 196 0.51 -10.62 3.10
CA GLY A 196 -0.34 -9.68 2.37
C GLY A 196 -1.69 -9.48 3.04
N VAL A 197 -2.17 -8.24 3.07
CA VAL A 197 -3.50 -7.90 3.55
C VAL A 197 -4.33 -7.34 2.40
N GLN A 198 -5.53 -7.86 2.21
CA GLN A 198 -6.46 -7.54 1.14
C GLN A 198 -7.86 -7.23 1.67
N PRO A 199 -8.63 -6.36 0.99
CA PRO A 199 -10.07 -6.28 1.20
C PRO A 199 -10.79 -7.42 0.48
N TYR A 200 -11.99 -7.75 0.92
CA TYR A 200 -12.92 -8.52 0.11
C TYR A 200 -13.32 -7.71 -1.14
N GLY A 201 -13.77 -8.37 -2.19
CA GLY A 201 -14.07 -7.73 -3.48
C GLY A 201 -12.85 -7.46 -4.37
N SER A 202 -11.62 -7.58 -3.84
CA SER A 202 -10.40 -7.45 -4.64
C SER A 202 -10.12 -8.68 -5.48
N ILE A 203 -9.76 -8.48 -6.76
CA ILE A 203 -9.34 -9.59 -7.64
C ILE A 203 -7.89 -9.98 -7.44
N THR A 204 -7.07 -9.15 -6.79
CA THR A 204 -5.61 -9.32 -6.68
C THR A 204 -5.22 -10.68 -6.13
N PHE A 205 -5.90 -11.17 -5.09
CA PHE A 205 -5.72 -12.51 -4.52
C PHE A 205 -7.01 -13.35 -4.58
N GLY A 206 -7.91 -13.04 -5.51
CA GLY A 206 -9.03 -13.89 -5.87
C GLY A 206 -10.29 -13.75 -5.01
N ALA A 207 -10.47 -12.65 -4.27
CA ALA A 207 -11.67 -12.38 -3.47
C ALA A 207 -12.75 -11.58 -4.21
N GLY A 208 -12.68 -11.47 -5.53
CA GLY A 208 -13.62 -10.66 -6.34
C GLY A 208 -15.08 -11.11 -6.30
N HIS A 209 -15.35 -12.32 -5.82
CA HIS A 209 -16.69 -12.89 -5.67
C HIS A 209 -17.33 -12.63 -4.30
N THR A 210 -16.54 -12.18 -3.32
CA THR A 210 -17.02 -11.92 -1.95
C THR A 210 -17.25 -10.44 -1.78
N THR A 211 -18.48 -10.03 -1.48
CA THR A 211 -18.84 -8.62 -1.29
C THR A 211 -18.78 -8.23 0.16
N ASP A 212 -18.07 -7.13 0.44
CA ASP A 212 -18.11 -6.41 1.71
C ASP A 212 -18.98 -5.16 1.47
N PRO A 213 -20.11 -4.98 2.19
CA PRO A 213 -21.03 -3.86 1.94
C PRO A 213 -20.43 -2.49 2.19
N ASP A 214 -19.45 -2.39 3.09
CA ASP A 214 -18.81 -1.13 3.51
C ASP A 214 -17.42 -0.92 2.90
N ILE A 215 -17.13 -1.51 1.75
CA ILE A 215 -15.83 -1.40 1.09
C ILE A 215 -15.38 0.07 0.93
N ILE A 216 -14.51 0.55 1.83
CA ILE A 216 -13.81 1.84 1.72
C ILE A 216 -12.32 1.64 1.99
N ILE A 217 -11.69 0.59 1.52
CA ILE A 217 -10.25 0.42 1.79
C ILE A 217 -9.45 1.12 0.69
N ALA A 218 -9.20 2.40 0.90
CA ALA A 218 -8.32 3.17 0.02
C ALA A 218 -6.88 2.63 0.06
N GLY A 219 -6.28 2.47 -1.10
CA GLY A 219 -4.87 2.14 -1.24
C GLY A 219 -4.51 0.66 -1.21
N ILE A 220 -5.45 -0.25 -0.95
CA ILE A 220 -5.24 -1.71 -1.06
C ILE A 220 -6.34 -2.37 -1.88
N GLY A 221 -6.02 -3.52 -2.47
CA GLY A 221 -6.93 -4.21 -3.38
C GLY A 221 -7.02 -3.58 -4.77
N SER A 222 -7.64 -4.28 -5.69
CA SER A 222 -7.86 -3.84 -7.06
C SER A 222 -9.04 -4.56 -7.69
N SER A 223 -9.66 -3.90 -8.67
CA SER A 223 -10.68 -4.47 -9.56
C SER A 223 -10.14 -4.79 -10.97
N ILE A 224 -8.86 -4.47 -11.23
CA ILE A 224 -8.14 -4.80 -12.46
C ILE A 224 -6.80 -5.49 -12.11
N PRO A 225 -6.22 -6.30 -12.99
CA PRO A 225 -4.91 -6.92 -12.75
C PRO A 225 -3.80 -5.88 -12.61
N PHE A 226 -2.89 -6.10 -11.66
CA PHE A 226 -1.69 -5.28 -11.45
C PHE A 226 -0.43 -6.11 -11.69
N GLY A 227 0.42 -5.67 -12.64
CA GLY A 227 1.67 -6.34 -13.00
C GLY A 227 2.73 -6.31 -11.90
N ASN A 228 2.67 -5.33 -10.99
CA ASN A 228 3.62 -5.19 -9.88
C ASN A 228 3.35 -6.12 -8.69
N VAL A 229 2.27 -6.90 -8.70
CA VAL A 229 2.00 -7.89 -7.65
C VAL A 229 2.69 -9.20 -7.99
N SER A 230 3.84 -9.44 -7.39
CA SER A 230 4.57 -10.71 -7.50
C SER A 230 4.03 -11.71 -6.48
N HIS A 231 3.07 -12.52 -6.89
CA HIS A 231 2.32 -13.44 -6.01
C HIS A 231 3.22 -14.44 -5.28
N GLU A 232 4.33 -14.83 -5.90
CA GLU A 232 5.33 -15.76 -5.37
C GLU A 232 6.09 -15.22 -4.15
N LEU A 233 6.03 -13.91 -3.91
CA LEU A 233 6.68 -13.31 -2.74
C LEU A 233 5.88 -13.48 -1.46
N TYR A 234 4.57 -13.72 -1.55
CA TYR A 234 3.68 -13.77 -0.38
C TYR A 234 3.59 -15.18 0.19
N ASP A 235 3.86 -15.32 1.49
CA ASP A 235 3.76 -16.59 2.22
C ASP A 235 2.34 -16.81 2.75
N THR A 236 1.68 -15.73 3.16
CA THR A 236 0.33 -15.75 3.72
C THR A 236 -0.46 -14.54 3.22
N VAL A 237 -1.76 -14.70 3.06
CA VAL A 237 -2.70 -13.61 2.73
C VAL A 237 -3.86 -13.61 3.72
N HIS A 238 -4.20 -12.40 4.20
CA HIS A 238 -5.39 -12.13 4.99
C HIS A 238 -6.37 -11.30 4.16
N TRP A 239 -7.64 -11.69 4.17
CA TRP A 239 -8.75 -10.87 3.68
C TRP A 239 -9.51 -10.33 4.88
N ILE A 240 -9.63 -9.01 4.98
CA ILE A 240 -10.15 -8.31 6.15
C ILE A 240 -11.26 -7.36 5.69
N SER A 241 -12.41 -7.44 6.33
CA SER A 241 -13.55 -6.57 6.07
C SER A 241 -13.33 -5.15 6.61
N PHE A 242 -14.19 -4.22 6.18
CA PHE A 242 -14.22 -2.86 6.71
C PHE A 242 -14.34 -2.86 8.24
N ASP A 243 -15.32 -3.59 8.78
CA ASP A 243 -15.59 -3.60 10.23
C ASP A 243 -14.39 -4.12 11.04
N ALA A 244 -13.75 -5.18 10.55
CA ALA A 244 -12.56 -5.71 11.19
C ALA A 244 -11.37 -4.73 11.08
N ALA A 245 -11.19 -4.07 9.94
CA ALA A 245 -10.16 -3.06 9.76
C ALA A 245 -10.43 -1.81 10.63
N LEU A 246 -11.69 -1.39 10.78
CA LEU A 246 -12.11 -0.33 11.68
C LEU A 246 -11.75 -0.69 13.15
N ALA A 247 -12.09 -1.90 13.58
CA ALA A 247 -11.74 -2.39 14.92
C ALA A 247 -10.23 -2.33 15.16
N GLY A 248 -9.42 -2.76 14.18
CA GLY A 248 -7.96 -2.67 14.24
C GLY A 248 -7.45 -1.23 14.31
N SER A 249 -8.02 -0.30 13.52
CA SER A 249 -7.63 1.12 13.52
C SER A 249 -7.94 1.79 14.86
N VAL A 250 -9.11 1.50 15.43
CA VAL A 250 -9.55 2.06 16.72
C VAL A 250 -8.71 1.50 17.86
N ASP A 251 -8.42 0.19 17.87
CA ASP A 251 -7.58 -0.44 18.90
C ASP A 251 -6.14 0.07 18.85
N LEU A 252 -5.58 0.23 17.65
CA LEU A 252 -4.23 0.75 17.44
C LEU A 252 -4.09 2.17 18.02
N LEU A 253 -5.08 3.04 17.75
CA LEU A 253 -5.10 4.38 18.31
C LEU A 253 -5.26 4.37 19.83
N ARG A 254 -6.19 3.57 20.36
CA ARG A 254 -6.45 3.51 21.81
C ARG A 254 -5.28 2.95 22.62
N ARG A 255 -4.60 1.91 22.11
CA ARG A 255 -3.54 1.23 22.87
C ARG A 255 -2.17 1.86 22.67
N HIS A 256 -1.90 2.36 21.47
CA HIS A 256 -0.56 2.76 21.07
C HIS A 256 -0.47 4.21 20.60
N ALA A 257 -1.58 4.95 20.60
CA ALA A 257 -1.68 6.33 20.12
C ALA A 257 -1.23 6.52 18.66
N VAL A 258 -1.24 5.44 17.86
CA VAL A 258 -0.88 5.50 16.43
C VAL A 258 -2.14 5.82 15.63
N PHE A 259 -2.22 7.05 15.11
CA PHE A 259 -3.31 7.52 14.28
C PHE A 259 -2.98 7.29 12.81
N ALA A 260 -3.59 6.27 12.22
CA ALA A 260 -3.26 5.80 10.87
C ALA A 260 -4.52 5.45 10.06
N GLY A 261 -4.35 5.26 8.75
CA GLY A 261 -5.43 4.90 7.83
C GLY A 261 -6.00 3.50 8.06
N LEU A 262 -7.13 3.20 7.41
CA LEU A 262 -7.86 1.94 7.55
C LEU A 262 -7.04 0.71 7.15
N SER A 263 -6.24 0.83 6.08
CA SER A 263 -5.33 -0.25 5.65
C SER A 263 -4.31 -0.63 6.73
N THR A 264 -3.91 0.34 7.56
CA THR A 264 -3.04 0.10 8.72
C THR A 264 -3.76 -0.67 9.81
N GLY A 265 -5.04 -0.36 10.08
CA GLY A 265 -5.85 -1.13 11.04
C GLY A 265 -5.98 -2.59 10.63
N ALA A 266 -6.22 -2.86 9.36
CA ALA A 266 -6.23 -4.21 8.81
C ALA A 266 -4.86 -4.89 8.95
N GLY A 267 -3.76 -4.19 8.63
CA GLY A 267 -2.39 -4.68 8.78
C GLY A 267 -2.03 -4.98 10.25
N TYR A 268 -2.43 -4.11 11.17
CA TYR A 268 -2.21 -4.31 12.61
C TYR A 268 -2.95 -5.54 13.14
N LEU A 269 -4.21 -5.74 12.71
CA LEU A 269 -5.00 -6.90 13.11
C LEU A 269 -4.33 -8.20 12.65
N ALA A 270 -3.92 -8.27 11.37
CA ALA A 270 -3.17 -9.40 10.82
C ALA A 270 -1.84 -9.61 11.55
N ALA A 271 -1.08 -8.54 11.81
CA ALA A 271 0.21 -8.60 12.49
C ALA A 271 0.09 -9.15 13.91
N ARG A 272 -0.93 -8.74 14.66
CA ARG A 272 -1.21 -9.31 16.00
C ARG A 272 -1.50 -10.81 15.96
N HIS A 273 -2.26 -11.23 14.94
CA HIS A 273 -2.55 -12.66 14.76
C HIS A 273 -1.28 -13.45 14.46
N GLU A 274 -0.48 -13.01 13.48
CA GLU A 274 0.78 -13.68 13.10
C GLU A 274 1.79 -13.68 14.27
N ARG A 275 1.83 -12.59 15.05
CA ARG A 275 2.64 -12.50 16.26
C ARG A 275 2.26 -13.60 17.30
N GLY A 276 0.97 -13.90 17.44
CA GLY A 276 0.48 -14.97 18.31
C GLY A 276 0.81 -16.37 17.80
N ARG A 277 0.90 -16.55 16.47
CA ARG A 277 1.21 -17.83 15.83
C ARG A 277 2.70 -18.18 15.88
N SER A 278 3.56 -17.20 15.76
CA SER A 278 5.03 -17.35 15.72
C SER A 278 5.67 -16.41 16.74
N PRO A 279 5.60 -16.76 18.04
CA PRO A 279 6.04 -15.88 19.11
C PRO A 279 7.56 -15.62 19.12
N GLU A 280 8.34 -16.43 18.45
CA GLU A 280 9.80 -16.29 18.28
C GLU A 280 10.17 -15.26 17.22
N ARG A 281 9.28 -14.97 16.25
CA ARG A 281 9.54 -14.03 15.15
C ARG A 281 9.23 -12.59 15.56
N THR A 282 9.97 -11.66 15.00
CA THR A 282 9.60 -10.23 15.05
C THR A 282 8.60 -9.94 13.92
N VAL A 283 7.47 -9.37 14.27
CA VAL A 283 6.46 -8.95 13.27
C VAL A 283 6.51 -7.46 13.07
N LEU A 284 6.73 -7.04 11.84
CA LEU A 284 6.73 -5.65 11.42
C LEU A 284 5.54 -5.41 10.50
N PHE A 285 4.64 -4.49 10.86
CA PHE A 285 3.54 -4.12 9.98
C PHE A 285 3.68 -2.69 9.44
N VAL A 286 3.20 -2.50 8.22
CA VAL A 286 3.29 -1.22 7.51
C VAL A 286 2.09 -0.34 7.81
N ALA A 287 2.34 0.85 8.37
CA ALA A 287 1.40 1.94 8.47
C ALA A 287 1.68 2.95 7.33
N ALA A 288 0.91 2.81 6.25
CA ALA A 288 1.22 3.45 4.97
C ALA A 288 0.95 4.96 4.94
N ASP A 289 0.06 5.45 5.78
CA ASP A 289 -0.33 6.85 5.88
C ASP A 289 -0.94 7.18 7.25
N THR A 290 -1.15 8.48 7.49
CA THR A 290 -1.79 8.98 8.72
C THR A 290 -3.31 8.89 8.64
N GLY A 291 -3.97 8.91 9.82
CA GLY A 291 -5.44 8.86 9.93
C GLY A 291 -6.19 10.12 9.48
N HIS A 292 -5.48 11.23 9.18
CA HIS A 292 -6.11 12.53 8.94
C HIS A 292 -7.08 12.57 7.77
N ARG A 293 -6.83 11.78 6.73
CA ARG A 293 -7.72 11.67 5.57
C ARG A 293 -8.97 10.81 5.83
N TYR A 294 -9.00 10.10 6.94
CA TYR A 294 -10.01 9.08 7.26
C TYR A 294 -10.85 9.44 8.48
N VAL A 295 -10.77 10.70 8.95
CA VAL A 295 -11.50 11.15 10.15
C VAL A 295 -12.99 10.91 9.97
N ASP A 296 -13.59 11.43 8.90
CA ASP A 296 -15.04 11.38 8.69
C ASP A 296 -15.52 9.99 8.25
N THR A 297 -14.71 9.28 7.44
CA THR A 297 -15.14 8.01 6.83
C THR A 297 -14.84 6.79 7.71
N VAL A 298 -13.86 6.88 8.59
CA VAL A 298 -13.41 5.77 9.44
C VAL A 298 -13.48 6.12 10.92
N HIS A 299 -12.70 7.12 11.37
CA HIS A 299 -12.54 7.37 12.81
C HIS A 299 -13.78 7.94 13.49
N ALA A 300 -14.64 8.69 12.78
CA ALA A 300 -15.94 9.12 13.29
C ALA A 300 -16.86 7.93 13.63
N ARG A 301 -16.66 6.79 12.95
CA ARG A 301 -17.39 5.54 13.19
C ARG A 301 -16.79 4.68 14.31
N HIS A 302 -15.87 5.20 15.14
CA HIS A 302 -15.15 4.45 16.18
C HIS A 302 -16.06 3.73 17.20
N ARG A 303 -17.32 4.15 17.34
CA ARG A 303 -18.31 3.51 18.23
C ARG A 303 -18.88 2.22 17.65
N GLU A 304 -18.77 2.01 16.34
CA GLU A 304 -19.19 0.79 15.64
C GLU A 304 -18.13 -0.32 15.76
N ALA A 305 -16.90 0.04 16.16
CA ALA A 305 -15.79 -0.90 16.25
C ALA A 305 -16.06 -2.00 17.30
N VAL A 306 -16.07 -3.24 16.85
CA VAL A 306 -16.15 -4.41 17.73
C VAL A 306 -14.84 -4.63 18.49
N PRO A 307 -14.86 -5.26 19.68
CA PRO A 307 -13.63 -5.62 20.38
C PRO A 307 -12.76 -6.54 19.53
N ILE A 308 -11.48 -6.23 19.39
CA ILE A 308 -10.57 -7.08 18.58
C ILE A 308 -10.37 -8.48 19.17
N ALA A 309 -10.67 -8.68 20.46
CA ALA A 309 -10.66 -10.01 21.10
C ALA A 309 -11.73 -10.95 20.53
N ASP A 310 -12.79 -10.40 19.95
CA ASP A 310 -13.88 -11.16 19.33
C ASP A 310 -13.59 -11.50 17.87
N LEU A 311 -12.47 -11.01 17.32
CA LEU A 311 -12.06 -11.22 15.95
C LEU A 311 -10.95 -12.26 15.84
N ALA A 312 -11.21 -13.29 15.03
CA ALA A 312 -10.23 -14.28 14.63
C ALA A 312 -10.41 -14.64 13.16
N PRO A 313 -9.35 -14.93 12.41
CA PRO A 313 -9.49 -15.32 11.02
C PRO A 313 -10.05 -16.75 10.91
N GLN A 314 -10.90 -16.95 9.91
CA GLN A 314 -11.19 -18.26 9.40
C GLN A 314 -10.01 -18.74 8.54
N GLU A 315 -9.37 -19.83 8.94
CA GLU A 315 -8.35 -20.48 8.11
C GLU A 315 -9.02 -21.16 6.92
N VAL A 316 -8.57 -20.82 5.72
CA VAL A 316 -9.08 -21.41 4.48
C VAL A 316 -7.95 -21.96 3.63
N THR A 317 -8.23 -23.02 2.89
CA THR A 317 -7.30 -23.64 1.91
C THR A 317 -7.76 -23.42 0.48
N ASP A 318 -8.96 -22.83 0.30
CA ASP A 318 -9.57 -22.56 -0.98
C ASP A 318 -10.22 -21.17 -0.95
N ARG A 319 -9.96 -20.39 -2.00
CA ARG A 319 -10.51 -19.03 -2.17
C ARG A 319 -12.03 -19.01 -2.26
N GLY A 320 -12.67 -20.09 -2.72
CA GLY A 320 -14.13 -20.23 -2.73
C GLY A 320 -14.77 -20.26 -1.35
N ARG A 321 -13.96 -20.42 -0.28
CA ARG A 321 -14.42 -20.45 1.12
C ARG A 321 -14.13 -19.14 1.88
N LEU A 322 -13.69 -18.09 1.19
CA LEU A 322 -13.48 -16.79 1.82
C LEU A 322 -14.79 -16.26 2.40
N ALA A 323 -14.78 -15.86 3.66
CA ALA A 323 -15.92 -15.37 4.39
C ALA A 323 -15.56 -14.17 5.29
N LEU A 324 -16.50 -13.24 5.38
CA LEU A 324 -16.45 -12.12 6.32
C LEU A 324 -16.51 -12.62 7.78
N PRO A 325 -15.95 -11.89 8.74
CA PRO A 325 -15.25 -10.61 8.57
C PRO A 325 -13.77 -10.75 8.28
N TRP A 326 -13.19 -11.95 8.41
CA TRP A 326 -11.75 -12.16 8.32
C TRP A 326 -11.42 -13.59 7.89
N SER A 327 -10.69 -13.72 6.78
CA SER A 327 -10.16 -15.02 6.30
C SER A 327 -8.64 -14.96 6.19
N ARG A 328 -7.97 -16.12 6.38
CA ARG A 328 -6.53 -16.30 6.27
C ARG A 328 -6.20 -17.54 5.45
N MET A 329 -5.19 -17.43 4.60
CA MET A 329 -4.70 -18.55 3.76
C MET A 329 -3.17 -18.56 3.71
N GLN A 330 -2.56 -19.72 3.83
CA GLN A 330 -1.17 -19.90 3.44
C GLN A 330 -1.06 -19.91 1.93
N TRP A 331 -0.47 -18.85 1.35
CA TRP A 331 -0.55 -18.58 -0.09
C TRP A 331 0.40 -19.47 -0.90
N ASN A 332 1.69 -19.50 -0.58
CA ASN A 332 2.68 -20.23 -1.36
C ASN A 332 2.50 -21.76 -1.30
N ARG A 333 1.90 -22.30 -0.26
CA ARG A 333 1.59 -23.74 -0.16
C ARG A 333 0.39 -24.12 -1.03
N ALA A 334 -0.53 -23.20 -1.28
CA ALA A 334 -1.70 -23.43 -2.11
C ALA A 334 -1.42 -23.26 -3.62
N ALA A 335 -0.32 -22.55 -3.95
CA ALA A 335 0.12 -22.32 -5.35
C ALA A 335 1.08 -23.41 -5.85
N ALA A 336 1.58 -24.30 -4.99
CA ALA A 336 2.34 -25.45 -5.44
C ALA A 336 1.38 -26.40 -6.19
N PRO A 337 1.66 -26.72 -7.48
CA PRO A 337 0.88 -27.74 -8.17
C PRO A 337 0.95 -29.04 -7.36
N ALA A 338 -0.18 -29.72 -7.22
CA ALA A 338 -0.21 -31.07 -6.67
C ALA A 338 0.77 -31.95 -7.46
N PRO A 339 1.58 -32.81 -6.80
CA PRO A 339 2.57 -33.66 -7.45
C PRO A 339 1.92 -34.59 -8.46
#